data_5c0c3398f730bf3be3b1753ca835f603
#
_entry.id   5c0c3398f730bf3be3b1753ca835f603
#
_cell.length_a   1.000
_cell.length_b   1.000
_cell.length_c   1.000
_cell.angle_alpha   90.00
_cell.angle_beta   90.00
_cell.angle_gamma   90.00
#
_symmetry.space_group_name_H-M   'P 1'
#
loop_
_entity.id
_entity.type
_entity.pdbx_description
1 polymer ?
#
loop_
_entity_poly.entity_id
_entity_poly.type
_entity_poly.pdbx_seq_one_letter_code
_entity_poly.pdbx_strand_id
1 'polypeptide(L)'
;MQEPALFPSLLKRGQHGHCLTITGRSLAEELADIPAQPQPDQNVILPLQAPLYKEGHQAILKGNLTPDGAVAKISGLKMPAITGPARVAKQAILEDRIQPGDVLVLGYLGPKGRPGKPEMLSPTAALVGKGLGESVGLITDGRFSGGTRGMGVGHVAPEAFVDRTLALVEEGYAITIEAHRQLLQLNIDEALLQERRNRWSPPAPRYTRGVLAKFAQLAMPASRGACTG
;
A
#
# COMPACT_ATOMS: atom_id res chain seq x y z
N MET A 1 -22.89 -11.45 -12.20
CA MET A 1 -22.03 -11.79 -13.38
C MET A 1 -21.38 -10.50 -13.82
N GLN A 2 -20.06 -10.50 -14.06
CA GLN A 2 -19.39 -9.33 -14.64
C GLN A 2 -19.76 -9.26 -16.13
N GLU A 3 -19.96 -8.06 -16.63
CA GLU A 3 -20.26 -7.82 -18.03
C GLU A 3 -19.03 -8.14 -18.90
N PRO A 4 -19.07 -9.17 -19.74
CA PRO A 4 -17.89 -9.61 -20.50
C PRO A 4 -17.43 -8.59 -21.56
N ALA A 5 -18.27 -7.65 -21.96
CA ALA A 5 -17.92 -6.64 -22.98
C ALA A 5 -16.84 -5.64 -22.53
N LEU A 6 -16.50 -5.55 -21.23
CA LEU A 6 -15.41 -4.71 -20.76
C LEU A 6 -14.05 -5.20 -21.29
N PHE A 7 -13.83 -6.52 -21.31
CA PHE A 7 -12.56 -7.11 -21.70
C PHE A 7 -12.19 -6.85 -23.19
N PRO A 8 -13.09 -7.03 -24.16
CA PRO A 8 -12.79 -6.64 -25.54
C PRO A 8 -12.42 -5.17 -25.70
N SER A 9 -13.01 -4.28 -24.94
CA SER A 9 -12.67 -2.86 -24.94
C SER A 9 -11.26 -2.60 -24.40
N LEU A 10 -10.80 -3.33 -23.39
CA LEU A 10 -9.43 -3.27 -22.87
C LEU A 10 -8.42 -3.85 -23.87
N LEU A 11 -8.74 -4.96 -24.53
CA LEU A 11 -7.89 -5.59 -25.55
C LEU A 11 -7.61 -4.67 -26.74
N LYS A 12 -8.57 -3.86 -27.17
CA LYS A 12 -8.36 -2.84 -28.23
C LYS A 12 -7.28 -1.82 -27.88
N ARG A 13 -6.93 -1.67 -26.58
CA ARG A 13 -5.81 -0.85 -26.12
C ARG A 13 -4.49 -1.62 -26.01
N GLY A 14 -4.43 -2.87 -26.48
CA GLY A 14 -3.21 -3.70 -26.45
C GLY A 14 -2.86 -4.27 -25.07
N GLN A 15 -3.81 -4.28 -24.12
CA GLN A 15 -3.56 -4.76 -22.78
C GLN A 15 -3.96 -6.23 -22.63
N HIS A 16 -2.99 -7.08 -22.21
CA HIS A 16 -3.20 -8.44 -21.70
C HIS A 16 -3.87 -9.47 -22.64
N GLY A 17 -4.16 -9.13 -23.89
CA GLY A 17 -4.83 -10.05 -24.83
C GLY A 17 -4.08 -11.36 -25.09
N HIS A 18 -2.76 -11.34 -24.95
CA HIS A 18 -1.87 -12.50 -25.11
C HIS A 18 -1.77 -13.40 -23.88
N CYS A 19 -2.30 -12.96 -22.73
CA CYS A 19 -2.25 -13.75 -21.50
C CYS A 19 -3.08 -15.02 -21.64
N LEU A 20 -2.53 -16.16 -21.19
CA LEU A 20 -3.23 -17.44 -21.17
C LEU A 20 -4.30 -17.45 -20.09
N THR A 21 -5.44 -18.06 -20.41
CA THR A 21 -6.53 -18.36 -19.48
C THR A 21 -6.41 -19.81 -18.96
N ILE A 22 -7.29 -20.19 -18.05
CA ILE A 22 -7.32 -21.55 -17.51
C ILE A 22 -7.70 -22.62 -18.55
N THR A 23 -8.27 -22.23 -19.69
CA THR A 23 -8.63 -23.11 -20.80
C THR A 23 -7.42 -23.42 -21.71
N GLY A 24 -6.29 -22.74 -21.51
CA GLY A 24 -5.12 -22.82 -22.37
C GLY A 24 -5.19 -21.95 -23.62
N ARG A 25 -6.28 -21.21 -23.82
CA ARG A 25 -6.43 -20.20 -24.87
C ARG A 25 -5.97 -18.84 -24.36
N SER A 26 -5.57 -17.94 -25.27
CA SER A 26 -5.33 -16.54 -24.89
C SER A 26 -6.64 -15.82 -24.54
N LEU A 27 -6.54 -14.76 -23.75
CA LEU A 27 -7.72 -13.95 -23.41
C LEU A 27 -8.38 -13.35 -24.66
N ALA A 28 -7.59 -12.97 -25.68
CA ALA A 28 -8.13 -12.47 -26.96
C ALA A 28 -8.97 -13.53 -27.66
N GLU A 29 -8.52 -14.80 -27.69
CA GLU A 29 -9.29 -15.89 -28.30
C GLU A 29 -10.57 -16.22 -27.52
N GLU A 30 -10.53 -16.16 -26.18
CA GLU A 30 -11.72 -16.35 -25.35
C GLU A 30 -12.79 -15.28 -25.56
N LEU A 31 -12.37 -14.07 -25.89
CA LEU A 31 -13.27 -12.93 -26.04
C LEU A 31 -13.64 -12.62 -27.51
N ALA A 32 -13.17 -13.43 -28.46
CA ALA A 32 -13.38 -13.18 -29.89
C ALA A 32 -14.87 -13.05 -30.27
N ASP A 33 -15.72 -13.85 -29.64
CA ASP A 33 -17.17 -13.91 -29.91
C ASP A 33 -17.98 -12.98 -28.99
N ILE A 34 -17.34 -12.24 -28.10
CA ILE A 34 -18.00 -11.30 -27.18
C ILE A 34 -18.16 -9.94 -27.87
N PRO A 35 -19.35 -9.31 -27.83
CA PRO A 35 -19.53 -7.97 -28.38
C PRO A 35 -18.55 -6.96 -27.81
N ALA A 36 -17.96 -6.13 -28.67
CA ALA A 36 -16.93 -5.16 -28.25
C ALA A 36 -17.48 -3.97 -27.44
N GLN A 37 -18.77 -3.80 -27.38
CA GLN A 37 -19.46 -2.74 -26.64
C GLN A 37 -20.44 -3.34 -25.64
N PRO A 38 -20.58 -2.77 -24.44
CA PRO A 38 -21.63 -3.13 -23.50
C PRO A 38 -23.02 -2.89 -24.12
N GLN A 39 -24.05 -3.53 -23.58
CA GLN A 39 -25.42 -3.26 -23.99
C GLN A 39 -25.79 -1.79 -23.72
N PRO A 40 -26.47 -1.11 -24.66
CA PRO A 40 -26.69 0.33 -24.57
C PRO A 40 -27.63 0.77 -23.45
N ASP A 41 -28.46 -0.11 -22.94
CA ASP A 41 -29.46 0.14 -21.90
C ASP A 41 -29.00 -0.15 -20.46
N GLN A 42 -27.72 -0.51 -20.27
CA GLN A 42 -27.12 -0.74 -18.96
C GLN A 42 -26.29 0.46 -18.48
N ASN A 43 -26.19 0.64 -17.16
CA ASN A 43 -25.44 1.70 -16.49
C ASN A 43 -24.37 1.18 -15.50
N VAL A 44 -24.11 -0.13 -15.52
CA VAL A 44 -23.16 -0.79 -14.61
C VAL A 44 -21.74 -0.63 -15.09
N ILE A 45 -21.51 -0.79 -16.41
CA ILE A 45 -20.20 -0.65 -17.03
C ILE A 45 -20.19 0.60 -17.89
N LEU A 46 -19.46 1.60 -17.43
CA LEU A 46 -19.32 2.86 -18.13
C LEU A 46 -18.33 2.73 -19.31
N PRO A 47 -18.54 3.50 -20.41
CA PRO A 47 -17.62 3.49 -21.53
C PRO A 47 -16.26 4.03 -21.12
N LEU A 48 -15.19 3.54 -21.76
CA LEU A 48 -13.81 3.97 -21.47
C LEU A 48 -13.57 5.46 -21.68
N GLN A 49 -14.37 6.11 -22.50
CA GLN A 49 -14.31 7.55 -22.77
C GLN A 49 -14.93 8.39 -21.63
N ALA A 50 -15.82 7.79 -20.83
CA ALA A 50 -16.49 8.43 -19.69
C ALA A 50 -16.46 7.50 -18.47
N PRO A 51 -15.30 7.14 -17.94
CA PRO A 51 -15.17 6.26 -16.79
C PRO A 51 -15.63 6.97 -15.52
N LEU A 52 -16.10 6.20 -14.51
CA LEU A 52 -16.42 6.73 -13.19
C LEU A 52 -15.21 7.40 -12.53
N TYR A 53 -14.02 6.84 -12.75
CA TYR A 53 -12.73 7.41 -12.31
C TYR A 53 -11.73 7.35 -13.46
N LYS A 54 -10.96 8.42 -13.64
CA LYS A 54 -9.95 8.51 -14.70
C LYS A 54 -8.72 7.66 -14.41
N GLU A 55 -8.45 7.40 -13.12
CA GLU A 55 -7.29 6.68 -12.62
C GLU A 55 -7.71 5.44 -11.85
N GLY A 56 -6.80 4.48 -11.70
CA GLY A 56 -7.00 3.32 -10.84
C GLY A 56 -7.12 3.74 -9.36
N HIS A 57 -7.61 2.84 -8.52
CA HIS A 57 -7.86 3.11 -7.10
C HIS A 57 -6.64 2.93 -6.20
N GLN A 58 -5.49 2.64 -6.79
CA GLN A 58 -4.21 2.46 -6.10
C GLN A 58 -3.13 3.28 -6.79
N ALA A 59 -2.31 3.98 -6.00
CA ALA A 59 -1.11 4.66 -6.45
C ALA A 59 0.12 4.00 -5.85
N ILE A 60 1.16 3.85 -6.66
CA ILE A 60 2.47 3.39 -6.18
C ILE A 60 3.29 4.62 -5.82
N LEU A 61 3.59 4.76 -4.53
CA LEU A 61 4.40 5.88 -4.04
C LEU A 61 5.88 5.51 -4.04
N LYS A 62 6.73 6.52 -4.27
CA LYS A 62 8.19 6.45 -4.22
C LYS A 62 8.75 7.56 -3.32
N GLY A 63 9.98 7.41 -2.88
CA GLY A 63 10.69 8.38 -2.05
C GLY A 63 11.70 7.70 -1.14
N ASN A 64 12.34 8.46 -0.26
CA ASN A 64 13.37 7.90 0.62
C ASN A 64 12.80 6.92 1.66
N LEU A 65 11.52 7.03 2.03
CA LEU A 65 10.84 6.04 2.88
C LEU A 65 10.55 4.74 2.16
N THR A 66 10.40 4.76 0.84
CA THR A 66 9.94 3.61 0.06
C THR A 66 10.60 3.56 -1.32
N PRO A 67 11.92 3.35 -1.39
CA PRO A 67 12.64 3.30 -2.67
C PRO A 67 12.12 2.17 -3.59
N ASP A 68 11.70 1.04 -3.02
CA ASP A 68 11.13 -0.08 -3.78
C ASP A 68 9.63 0.07 -4.04
N GLY A 69 8.99 1.05 -3.44
CA GLY A 69 7.57 1.39 -3.60
C GLY A 69 6.71 1.06 -2.39
N ALA A 70 5.59 1.76 -2.31
CA ALA A 70 4.50 1.52 -1.37
C ALA A 70 3.17 1.69 -2.09
N VAL A 71 2.09 1.14 -1.54
CA VAL A 71 0.76 1.20 -2.15
C VAL A 71 -0.14 2.11 -1.33
N ALA A 72 -0.60 3.19 -1.94
CA ALA A 72 -1.66 4.05 -1.40
C ALA A 72 -3.01 3.71 -2.05
N LYS A 73 -4.06 3.57 -1.24
CA LYS A 73 -5.43 3.50 -1.74
C LYS A 73 -5.93 4.93 -1.93
N ILE A 74 -6.28 5.31 -3.16
CA ILE A 74 -6.67 6.68 -3.49
C ILE A 74 -8.17 6.84 -3.79
N SER A 75 -8.93 5.74 -3.82
CA SER A 75 -10.39 5.81 -4.06
C SER A 75 -11.11 6.51 -2.90
N GLY A 76 -11.89 7.55 -3.24
CA GLY A 76 -12.67 8.31 -2.27
C GLY A 76 -11.83 9.09 -1.26
N LEU A 77 -10.56 9.35 -1.56
CA LEU A 77 -9.65 10.08 -0.70
C LEU A 77 -10.02 11.56 -0.70
N LYS A 78 -10.37 12.09 0.47
CA LYS A 78 -10.69 13.52 0.63
C LYS A 78 -9.44 14.39 0.80
N MET A 79 -8.37 13.80 1.31
CA MET A 79 -7.09 14.46 1.54
C MET A 79 -6.00 13.74 0.72
N PRO A 80 -5.71 14.21 -0.51
CA PRO A 80 -4.73 13.55 -1.40
C PRO A 80 -3.28 13.78 -1.01
N ALA A 81 -3.02 14.74 -0.13
CA ALA A 81 -1.69 15.08 0.37
C ALA A 81 -1.72 15.42 1.85
N ILE A 82 -0.67 15.05 2.58
CA ILE A 82 -0.43 15.43 3.96
C ILE A 82 1.07 15.60 4.19
N THR A 83 1.43 16.64 4.93
CA THR A 83 2.77 16.78 5.52
C THR A 83 2.60 17.03 7.00
N GLY A 84 3.13 16.15 7.82
CA GLY A 84 2.95 16.26 9.27
C GLY A 84 3.95 15.45 10.07
N PRO A 85 3.99 15.65 11.38
CA PRO A 85 4.91 14.98 12.27
C PRO A 85 4.59 13.48 12.35
N ALA A 86 5.65 12.67 12.33
CA ALA A 86 5.57 11.23 12.55
C ALA A 86 5.13 10.92 13.98
N ARG A 87 4.20 9.98 14.13
CA ARG A 87 3.83 9.34 15.40
C ARG A 87 4.18 7.87 15.33
N VAL A 88 5.17 7.48 16.08
CA VAL A 88 5.77 6.14 16.00
C VAL A 88 5.28 5.29 17.16
N ALA A 89 4.12 4.72 17.10
CA ALA A 89 3.65 3.57 17.89
C ALA A 89 2.14 3.36 17.81
N LYS A 90 1.69 2.11 17.91
CA LYS A 90 0.26 1.77 18.05
C LYS A 90 -0.41 2.40 19.28
N GLN A 91 0.34 2.52 20.37
CA GLN A 91 -0.15 3.08 21.62
C GLN A 91 -0.52 4.56 21.51
N ALA A 92 0.10 5.31 20.61
CA ALA A 92 -0.22 6.71 20.38
C ALA A 92 -1.72 6.95 20.07
N ILE A 93 -2.39 6.00 19.39
CA ILE A 93 -3.83 6.08 19.12
C ILE A 93 -4.65 5.94 20.42
N LEU A 94 -4.28 4.97 21.27
CA LEU A 94 -5.01 4.68 22.50
C LEU A 94 -4.80 5.74 23.57
N GLU A 95 -3.64 6.39 23.56
CA GLU A 95 -3.23 7.42 24.52
C GLU A 95 -3.64 8.85 24.09
N ASP A 96 -4.51 8.99 23.09
CA ASP A 96 -4.99 10.28 22.58
C ASP A 96 -3.87 11.28 22.15
N ARG A 97 -2.71 10.75 21.75
CA ARG A 97 -1.56 11.56 21.32
C ARG A 97 -1.57 11.92 19.83
N ILE A 98 -2.53 11.39 19.07
CA ILE A 98 -2.68 11.64 17.64
C ILE A 98 -3.55 12.87 17.43
N GLN A 99 -3.07 13.80 16.63
CA GLN A 99 -3.76 15.05 16.26
C GLN A 99 -4.04 15.05 14.75
N PRO A 100 -5.06 15.82 14.30
CA PRO A 100 -5.23 16.10 12.88
C PRO A 100 -3.93 16.65 12.27
N GLY A 101 -3.54 16.13 11.10
CA GLY A 101 -2.29 16.48 10.45
C GLY A 101 -1.11 15.57 10.77
N ASP A 102 -1.20 14.68 11.75
CA ASP A 102 -0.15 13.73 12.07
C ASP A 102 -0.03 12.62 11.00
N VAL A 103 1.15 12.02 10.93
CA VAL A 103 1.40 10.79 10.14
C VAL A 103 1.77 9.65 11.08
N LEU A 104 0.86 8.71 11.27
CA LEU A 104 1.08 7.52 12.08
C LEU A 104 1.96 6.51 11.34
N VAL A 105 3.04 6.07 11.99
CA VAL A 105 4.02 5.13 11.43
C VAL A 105 3.97 3.79 12.18
N LEU A 106 3.64 2.72 11.45
CA LEU A 106 3.56 1.37 11.97
C LEU A 106 4.54 0.45 11.23
N GLY A 107 5.79 0.45 11.66
CA GLY A 107 6.85 -0.39 11.12
C GLY A 107 6.92 -1.80 11.75
N TYR A 108 7.86 -2.61 11.22
CA TYR A 108 8.12 -4.00 11.65
C TYR A 108 6.93 -4.96 11.49
N LEU A 109 6.06 -4.69 10.53
CA LEU A 109 4.88 -5.49 10.22
C LEU A 109 4.97 -6.14 8.83
N GLY A 110 6.12 -6.03 8.19
CA GLY A 110 6.42 -6.61 6.90
C GLY A 110 6.62 -8.13 6.93
N PRO A 111 6.94 -8.74 5.77
CA PRO A 111 7.10 -10.20 5.61
C PRO A 111 8.10 -10.83 6.58
N LYS A 112 9.22 -10.16 6.84
CA LYS A 112 10.28 -10.64 7.76
C LYS A 112 10.02 -10.22 9.21
N GLY A 113 9.65 -8.98 9.44
CA GLY A 113 9.41 -8.45 10.79
C GLY A 113 8.19 -9.08 11.47
N ARG A 114 7.14 -9.38 10.70
CA ARG A 114 5.94 -10.05 11.19
C ARG A 114 5.39 -11.05 10.17
N PRO A 115 6.02 -12.22 10.06
CA PRO A 115 5.58 -13.25 9.13
C PRO A 115 4.11 -13.63 9.35
N GLY A 116 3.40 -13.86 8.23
CA GLY A 116 1.94 -14.00 8.22
C GLY A 116 1.20 -12.68 8.01
N LYS A 117 1.88 -11.52 8.07
CA LYS A 117 1.35 -10.17 7.80
C LYS A 117 -0.09 -10.00 8.29
N PRO A 118 -0.32 -9.88 9.60
CA PRO A 118 -1.66 -9.72 10.17
C PRO A 118 -2.34 -8.48 9.60
N GLU A 119 -3.65 -8.50 9.53
CA GLU A 119 -4.43 -7.38 9.07
C GLU A 119 -4.32 -6.17 10.00
N MET A 120 -4.45 -4.97 9.42
CA MET A 120 -4.31 -3.69 10.10
C MET A 120 -5.66 -3.02 10.37
N LEU A 121 -6.71 -3.81 10.63
CA LEU A 121 -8.05 -3.29 10.88
C LEU A 121 -8.13 -2.47 12.18
N SER A 122 -7.49 -2.95 13.24
CA SER A 122 -7.56 -2.31 14.57
C SER A 122 -7.04 -0.86 14.59
N PRO A 123 -5.85 -0.52 14.05
CA PRO A 123 -5.40 0.87 14.00
C PRO A 123 -6.30 1.77 13.16
N THR A 124 -6.77 1.29 12.00
CA THR A 124 -7.63 2.08 11.11
C THR A 124 -9.02 2.30 11.70
N ALA A 125 -9.60 1.29 12.33
CA ALA A 125 -10.88 1.40 13.02
C ALA A 125 -10.80 2.37 14.22
N ALA A 126 -9.70 2.34 14.97
CA ALA A 126 -9.47 3.25 16.09
C ALA A 126 -9.37 4.71 15.63
N LEU A 127 -8.64 4.99 14.53
CA LEU A 127 -8.58 6.33 13.94
C LEU A 127 -9.96 6.82 13.48
N VAL A 128 -10.72 5.96 12.81
CA VAL A 128 -12.09 6.30 12.37
C VAL A 128 -13.00 6.54 13.57
N GLY A 129 -12.93 5.68 14.60
CA GLY A 129 -13.73 5.82 15.82
C GLY A 129 -13.46 7.11 16.60
N LYS A 130 -12.25 7.68 16.46
CA LYS A 130 -11.87 8.99 17.03
C LYS A 130 -12.13 10.17 16.10
N GLY A 131 -12.75 9.96 14.93
CA GLY A 131 -12.99 11.00 13.94
C GLY A 131 -11.74 11.46 13.16
N LEU A 132 -10.61 10.75 13.29
CA LEU A 132 -9.32 11.12 12.71
C LEU A 132 -9.05 10.46 11.34
N GLY A 133 -9.95 9.58 10.87
CA GLY A 133 -9.74 8.79 9.66
C GLY A 133 -9.49 9.56 8.37
N GLU A 134 -9.89 10.83 8.31
CA GLU A 134 -9.71 11.70 7.12
C GLU A 134 -8.68 12.82 7.33
N SER A 135 -8.10 12.95 8.52
CA SER A 135 -7.18 14.02 8.88
C SER A 135 -5.78 13.54 9.29
N VAL A 136 -5.56 12.24 9.34
CA VAL A 136 -4.30 11.59 9.72
C VAL A 136 -3.82 10.70 8.59
N GLY A 137 -2.53 10.78 8.26
CA GLY A 137 -1.86 9.81 7.39
C GLY A 137 -1.47 8.57 8.18
N LEU A 138 -1.54 7.38 7.55
CA LEU A 138 -1.07 6.14 8.16
C LEU A 138 -0.18 5.39 7.19
N ILE A 139 1.05 5.10 7.58
CA ILE A 139 2.01 4.34 6.77
C ILE A 139 2.47 3.07 7.51
N THR A 140 2.68 2.00 6.76
CA THR A 140 3.13 0.71 7.30
C THR A 140 3.83 -0.14 6.26
N ASP A 141 4.79 -0.95 6.67
CA ASP A 141 5.32 -2.07 5.89
C ASP A 141 4.43 -3.33 5.95
N GLY A 142 3.36 -3.27 6.76
CA GLY A 142 2.27 -4.21 6.75
C GLY A 142 1.33 -4.02 5.56
N ARG A 143 0.08 -4.47 5.67
CA ARG A 143 -0.93 -4.38 4.61
C ARG A 143 -2.25 -3.80 5.12
N PHE A 144 -3.01 -3.24 4.21
CA PHE A 144 -4.40 -2.84 4.43
C PHE A 144 -5.36 -3.65 3.58
N SER A 145 -6.61 -3.76 4.03
CA SER A 145 -7.69 -4.34 3.24
C SER A 145 -8.33 -3.30 2.30
N GLY A 146 -9.14 -3.78 1.35
CA GLY A 146 -9.92 -2.92 0.47
C GLY A 146 -10.92 -2.00 1.21
N GLY A 147 -11.35 -2.37 2.43
CA GLY A 147 -12.26 -1.59 3.28
C GLY A 147 -11.62 -0.42 4.02
N THR A 148 -10.28 -0.28 3.98
CA THR A 148 -9.56 0.83 4.65
C THR A 148 -9.98 2.18 4.08
N ARG A 149 -10.23 3.14 4.97
CA ARG A 149 -10.60 4.53 4.64
C ARG A 149 -9.48 5.48 5.06
N GLY A 150 -9.47 6.67 4.46
CA GLY A 150 -8.47 7.70 4.72
C GLY A 150 -7.14 7.46 3.99
N MET A 151 -6.13 8.29 4.32
CA MET A 151 -4.78 8.22 3.73
C MET A 151 -4.00 7.04 4.33
N GLY A 152 -4.22 5.84 3.80
CA GLY A 152 -3.49 4.63 4.18
C GLY A 152 -2.47 4.22 3.12
N VAL A 153 -1.21 4.10 3.52
CA VAL A 153 -0.11 3.63 2.68
C VAL A 153 0.46 2.34 3.27
N GLY A 154 0.28 1.25 2.56
CA GLY A 154 0.78 -0.08 2.95
C GLY A 154 1.90 -0.58 2.07
N HIS A 155 2.42 -1.75 2.43
CA HIS A 155 3.49 -2.42 1.69
C HIS A 155 4.74 -1.55 1.47
N VAL A 156 5.03 -0.64 2.43
CA VAL A 156 6.27 0.16 2.35
C VAL A 156 7.45 -0.78 2.21
N ALA A 157 8.17 -0.62 1.12
CA ALA A 157 9.28 -1.51 0.79
C ALA A 157 10.56 -0.69 0.46
N PRO A 158 11.69 -1.15 0.98
CA PRO A 158 11.87 -2.29 1.89
C PRO A 158 11.30 -2.07 3.29
N GLU A 159 10.93 -3.17 3.97
CA GLU A 159 10.36 -3.13 5.32
C GLU A 159 11.37 -2.68 6.39
N ALA A 160 10.88 -2.21 7.54
CA ALA A 160 11.70 -1.72 8.65
C ALA A 160 12.65 -2.78 9.23
N PHE A 161 12.31 -4.06 9.16
CA PHE A 161 13.11 -5.16 9.72
C PHE A 161 14.44 -5.40 9.01
N VAL A 162 14.65 -4.85 7.80
CA VAL A 162 15.83 -5.08 6.97
C VAL A 162 16.74 -3.84 6.83
N ASP A 163 16.83 -3.01 7.86
CA ASP A 163 17.66 -1.80 7.88
C ASP A 163 17.32 -0.82 6.74
N ARG A 164 16.15 -0.24 6.83
CA ARG A 164 15.71 0.75 5.82
C ARG A 164 15.12 1.99 6.49
N THR A 165 14.93 3.03 5.71
CA THR A 165 14.53 4.37 6.18
C THR A 165 13.31 4.33 7.10
N LEU A 166 12.35 3.42 6.87
CA LEU A 166 11.19 3.27 7.75
C LEU A 166 11.56 2.92 9.20
N ALA A 167 12.64 2.14 9.41
CA ALA A 167 13.16 1.79 10.73
C ALA A 167 13.81 2.99 11.46
N LEU A 168 14.20 4.01 10.69
CA LEU A 168 14.93 5.19 11.17
C LEU A 168 14.02 6.38 11.44
N VAL A 169 12.71 6.22 11.25
CA VAL A 169 11.72 7.25 11.57
C VAL A 169 11.63 7.40 13.08
N GLU A 170 11.83 8.60 13.57
CA GLU A 170 11.65 8.97 14.96
C GLU A 170 10.46 9.91 15.12
N GLU A 171 9.96 10.00 16.36
CA GLU A 171 8.82 10.83 16.74
C GLU A 171 9.03 12.30 16.34
N GLY A 172 8.01 12.94 15.78
CA GLY A 172 7.98 14.37 15.48
C GLY A 172 8.62 14.78 14.14
N TYR A 173 9.37 13.92 13.45
CA TYR A 173 9.92 14.27 12.14
C TYR A 173 8.83 14.33 11.06
N ALA A 174 8.90 15.34 10.21
CA ALA A 174 7.90 15.56 9.19
C ALA A 174 7.97 14.48 8.08
N ILE A 175 6.82 13.93 7.74
CA ILE A 175 6.64 13.02 6.60
C ILE A 175 5.66 13.65 5.62
N THR A 176 6.01 13.62 4.34
CA THR A 176 5.15 14.05 3.23
C THR A 176 4.61 12.85 2.49
N ILE A 177 3.29 12.77 2.35
CA ILE A 177 2.58 11.81 1.50
C ILE A 177 1.81 12.62 0.45
N GLU A 178 2.07 12.40 -0.83
CA GLU A 178 1.33 13.02 -1.93
C GLU A 178 0.91 11.96 -2.95
N ALA A 179 -0.36 11.59 -2.94
CA ALA A 179 -0.88 10.50 -3.76
C ALA A 179 -0.78 10.80 -5.26
N HIS A 180 -1.13 12.02 -5.69
CA HIS A 180 -1.09 12.41 -7.11
C HIS A 180 0.34 12.56 -7.66
N ARG A 181 1.29 12.99 -6.80
CA ARG A 181 2.71 13.05 -7.17
C ARG A 181 3.44 11.74 -6.94
N GLN A 182 2.74 10.74 -6.43
CA GLN A 182 3.29 9.43 -6.11
C GLN A 182 4.49 9.51 -5.15
N LEU A 183 4.43 10.40 -4.16
CA LEU A 183 5.53 10.69 -3.25
C LEU A 183 5.27 10.19 -1.83
N LEU A 184 6.28 9.54 -1.22
CA LEU A 184 6.35 9.20 0.21
C LEU A 184 7.75 9.55 0.73
N GLN A 185 7.87 10.64 1.48
CA GLN A 185 9.14 11.24 1.84
C GLN A 185 9.26 11.51 3.34
N LEU A 186 10.34 11.07 3.97
CA LEU A 186 10.80 11.57 5.28
C LEU A 186 11.62 12.85 5.05
N ASN A 187 11.18 13.95 5.62
CA ASN A 187 11.85 15.24 5.50
C ASN A 187 12.98 15.34 6.54
N ILE A 188 14.14 14.86 6.18
CA ILE A 188 15.32 14.74 7.05
C ILE A 188 16.58 14.99 6.22
N ASP A 189 17.60 15.53 6.86
CA ASP A 189 18.94 15.63 6.30
C ASP A 189 19.56 14.23 6.09
N GLU A 190 20.23 14.03 4.96
CA GLU A 190 20.87 12.75 4.64
C GLU A 190 21.98 12.39 5.66
N ALA A 191 22.69 13.40 6.17
CA ALA A 191 23.71 13.21 7.20
C ALA A 191 23.11 12.62 8.49
N LEU A 192 21.98 13.17 8.94
CA LEU A 192 21.27 12.68 10.12
C LEU A 192 20.65 11.30 9.88
N LEU A 193 20.15 11.04 8.68
CA LEU A 193 19.63 9.72 8.30
C LEU A 193 20.75 8.67 8.33
N GLN A 194 21.94 9.01 7.83
CA GLN A 194 23.10 8.12 7.88
C GLN A 194 23.61 7.89 9.32
N GLU A 195 23.58 8.92 10.17
CA GLU A 195 23.91 8.78 11.59
C GLU A 195 22.96 7.79 12.29
N ARG A 196 21.63 7.91 12.04
CA ARG A 196 20.64 6.97 12.58
C ARG A 196 20.88 5.55 12.08
N ARG A 197 21.19 5.39 10.79
CA ARG A 197 21.52 4.09 10.21
C ARG A 197 22.71 3.43 10.89
N ASN A 198 23.75 4.19 11.19
CA ASN A 198 24.95 3.68 11.88
C ASN A 198 24.66 3.21 13.32
N ARG A 199 23.63 3.74 13.96
CA ARG A 199 23.19 3.35 15.32
C ARG A 199 22.15 2.25 15.32
N TRP A 200 21.49 2.02 14.17
CA TRP A 200 20.43 1.04 14.08
C TRP A 200 20.95 -0.39 14.20
N SER A 201 20.21 -1.23 14.88
CA SER A 201 20.43 -2.68 14.92
C SER A 201 19.11 -3.43 14.74
N PRO A 202 19.11 -4.58 14.04
CA PRO A 202 17.88 -5.32 13.82
C PRO A 202 17.30 -5.80 15.15
N PRO A 203 16.00 -5.68 15.36
CA PRO A 203 15.36 -6.26 16.52
C PRO A 203 15.42 -7.79 16.46
N ALA A 204 15.29 -8.45 17.61
CA ALA A 204 15.24 -9.90 17.67
C ALA A 204 14.08 -10.44 16.82
N PRO A 205 14.29 -11.53 16.07
CA PRO A 205 13.22 -12.16 15.30
C PRO A 205 12.05 -12.57 16.19
N ARG A 206 10.83 -12.29 15.74
CA ARG A 206 9.61 -12.64 16.49
C ARG A 206 9.42 -14.15 16.67
N TYR A 207 9.86 -14.91 15.67
CA TYR A 207 9.81 -16.38 15.68
C TYR A 207 11.20 -16.93 15.40
N THR A 208 11.68 -17.80 16.30
CA THR A 208 13.00 -18.43 16.21
C THR A 208 12.94 -19.88 15.71
N ARG A 209 11.74 -20.45 15.62
CA ARG A 209 11.48 -21.84 15.18
C ARG A 209 10.13 -21.98 14.48
N GLY A 210 9.96 -23.08 13.78
CA GLY A 210 8.71 -23.40 13.07
C GLY A 210 8.58 -22.76 11.69
N VAL A 211 7.40 -22.91 11.07
CA VAL A 211 7.15 -22.48 9.69
C VAL A 211 7.27 -20.95 9.53
N LEU A 212 6.85 -20.17 10.50
CA LEU A 212 6.93 -18.71 10.42
C LEU A 212 8.38 -18.21 10.50
N ALA A 213 9.25 -18.87 11.25
CA ALA A 213 10.68 -18.56 11.26
C ALA A 213 11.32 -18.86 9.90
N LYS A 214 11.02 -20.02 9.29
CA LYS A 214 11.49 -20.37 7.94
C LYS A 214 10.99 -19.36 6.90
N PHE A 215 9.71 -19.01 6.96
CA PHE A 215 9.14 -18.00 6.06
C PHE A 215 9.87 -16.66 6.20
N ALA A 216 10.07 -16.15 7.41
CA ALA A 216 10.76 -14.87 7.65
C ALA A 216 12.18 -14.83 7.08
N GLN A 217 12.91 -15.97 7.12
CA GLN A 217 14.24 -16.08 6.54
C GLN A 217 14.22 -15.99 5.01
N LEU A 218 13.28 -16.68 4.36
CA LEU A 218 13.21 -16.83 2.91
C LEU A 218 12.41 -15.74 2.20
N ALA A 219 11.47 -15.09 2.91
CA ALA A 219 10.54 -14.14 2.31
C ALA A 219 11.27 -13.00 1.58
N MET A 220 10.86 -12.77 0.35
CA MET A 220 11.25 -11.59 -0.42
C MET A 220 10.53 -10.34 0.10
N PRO A 221 10.98 -9.13 -0.28
CA PRO A 221 10.25 -7.89 0.02
C PRO A 221 8.81 -7.91 -0.52
N ALA A 222 7.93 -7.12 0.10
CA ALA A 222 6.55 -6.97 -0.36
C ALA A 222 6.46 -6.50 -1.82
N SER A 223 7.39 -5.67 -2.29
CA SER A 223 7.54 -5.23 -3.68
C SER A 223 7.77 -6.37 -4.69
N ARG A 224 8.20 -7.54 -4.20
CA ARG A 224 8.38 -8.78 -4.98
C ARG A 224 7.39 -9.88 -4.58
N GLY A 225 6.25 -9.50 -4.00
CA GLY A 225 5.19 -10.44 -3.63
C GLY A 225 5.40 -11.22 -2.34
N ALA A 226 6.47 -10.97 -1.58
CA ALA A 226 6.80 -11.68 -0.34
C ALA A 226 6.87 -13.21 -0.51
N CYS A 227 7.21 -13.70 -1.70
CA CYS A 227 7.37 -15.13 -1.99
C CYS A 227 8.67 -15.67 -1.39
N THR A 228 8.80 -17.00 -1.34
CA THR A 228 9.92 -17.72 -0.69
C THR A 228 10.81 -18.48 -1.67
N GLY A 229 10.64 -18.26 -2.95
CA GLY A 229 11.40 -18.91 -4.02
C GLY A 229 10.87 -18.58 -5.39
#